data_d5e289d8c6f265f7f1b7fc352e877bb3
#
_entry.id   d5e289d8c6f265f7f1b7fc352e877bb3
#
_cell.length_a   1.000
_cell.length_b   1.000
_cell.length_c   1.000
_cell.angle_alpha   90.00
_cell.angle_beta   90.00
_cell.angle_gamma   90.00
#
_symmetry.space_group_name_H-M   'P 1'
#
loop_
_entity.id
_entity.type
_entity.pdbx_description
1 polymer ?
#
loop_
_entity_poly.entity_id
_entity_poly.type
_entity_poly.pdbx_seq_one_letter_code
_entity_poly.pdbx_strand_id
1 'polypeptide(L)'
;MTRPRRSALLCAVFVFAFASHAVSETTRLAERSVKTVESGETITVSAKRPPDAAGAATEDRASLDDELASLPLVQTLDAADADGIPNHPSNDVELPQSVPASNGTPEEVEAEPVTREKIPFSVAYKELDIPGADRPSVQKYRDYYLSENAVKWLSAVLENGEPYRLYVREKLKERGMPSVLEYLPVVESGYTTNAKSRSGAVGLWQFMANSTKPFLVRNDFVDERLDPWKSTDAALAKLQENFNMFHDWLLAIAAYNCGSGAMARALAKNPGKDFWYLAEHKQLRDQTAEYVPKLLAVADTAENAAYYAVALPSAKDEKGEPVNPRAGFFDYAETKGAISVRRLAHELKIDEDTLSSLNSALFRGITPPSSAWHIRVPEGMARSAQDAIAAIEPYRFQTRYTVREGDSLWGIAKRFGTTVDALVDANNVKSNAVLRIGKILYIPVK
;
A
#
# COMPACT_ATOMS: atom_id res chain seq x y z
N MET A 1 19.65 25.99 -57.17
CA MET A 1 20.87 26.40 -56.45
C MET A 1 20.45 26.72 -55.01
N THR A 2 21.24 26.24 -54.06
CA THR A 2 21.24 26.41 -52.61
C THR A 2 20.12 25.78 -51.79
N ARG A 3 20.49 24.64 -51.14
CA ARG A 3 19.81 24.00 -50.01
C ARG A 3 20.06 24.79 -48.69
N PRO A 4 19.14 24.84 -47.75
CA PRO A 4 19.44 25.20 -46.37
C PRO A 4 19.68 23.99 -45.49
N ARG A 5 20.58 24.18 -44.52
CA ARG A 5 21.14 23.27 -43.55
C ARG A 5 20.10 22.84 -42.49
N ARG A 6 20.14 21.57 -42.11
CA ARG A 6 19.43 21.01 -40.95
C ARG A 6 20.15 21.43 -39.66
N SER A 7 19.42 22.05 -38.74
CA SER A 7 19.82 22.22 -37.36
C SER A 7 19.27 21.06 -36.55
N ALA A 8 20.16 20.29 -35.96
CA ALA A 8 19.82 19.21 -35.01
C ALA A 8 19.58 19.85 -33.63
N LEU A 9 18.37 19.66 -33.11
CA LEU A 9 18.01 20.04 -31.75
C LEU A 9 18.36 18.86 -30.82
N LEU A 10 19.36 19.05 -29.97
CA LEU A 10 19.75 18.09 -28.93
C LEU A 10 18.76 18.24 -27.78
N CYS A 11 17.86 17.24 -27.57
CA CYS A 11 17.10 17.10 -26.35
C CYS A 11 17.99 16.43 -25.29
N ALA A 12 18.40 17.20 -24.29
CA ALA A 12 19.04 16.66 -23.10
C ALA A 12 17.96 16.07 -22.19
N VAL A 13 17.97 14.74 -22.04
CA VAL A 13 17.15 14.02 -21.05
C VAL A 13 17.88 14.09 -19.71
N PHE A 14 17.34 14.87 -18.77
CA PHE A 14 17.76 14.82 -17.36
C PHE A 14 17.12 13.61 -16.70
N VAL A 15 17.93 12.57 -16.48
CA VAL A 15 17.57 11.45 -15.61
C VAL A 15 17.95 11.84 -14.18
N PHE A 16 16.95 12.15 -13.35
CA PHE A 16 17.14 12.24 -11.90
C PHE A 16 17.07 10.83 -11.30
N ALA A 17 18.24 10.27 -10.99
CA ALA A 17 18.35 9.07 -10.19
C ALA A 17 18.33 9.44 -8.71
N PHE A 18 17.20 9.17 -8.01
CA PHE A 18 17.17 9.14 -6.55
C PHE A 18 17.64 7.77 -6.07
N ALA A 19 18.89 7.69 -5.63
CA ALA A 19 19.43 6.53 -4.95
C ALA A 19 18.99 6.54 -3.48
N SER A 20 18.19 5.55 -3.09
CA SER A 20 17.93 5.26 -1.68
C SER A 20 19.20 4.73 -1.02
N HIS A 21 19.54 5.28 0.17
CA HIS A 21 20.68 4.87 1.00
C HIS A 21 20.43 3.47 1.59
N ALA A 22 20.96 2.46 0.95
CA ALA A 22 21.35 1.19 1.56
C ALA A 22 22.40 0.53 0.66
N VAL A 23 23.63 1.05 0.68
CA VAL A 23 24.76 0.40 0.03
C VAL A 23 25.67 -0.13 1.12
N SER A 24 25.87 -1.45 1.13
CA SER A 24 26.79 -2.16 2.00
C SER A 24 28.23 -1.69 1.74
N GLU A 25 29.11 -1.80 2.75
CA GLU A 25 30.49 -1.34 2.75
C GLU A 25 31.39 -1.86 1.60
N THR A 26 30.94 -2.82 0.82
CA THR A 26 31.67 -3.39 -0.32
C THR A 26 31.76 -2.49 -1.56
N THR A 27 30.92 -1.44 -1.67
CA THR A 27 30.93 -0.52 -2.82
C THR A 27 31.86 0.69 -2.63
N ARG A 28 32.36 0.94 -1.42
CA ARG A 28 33.25 2.07 -1.13
C ARG A 28 34.70 1.92 -1.64
N LEU A 29 35.09 0.75 -2.13
CA LEU A 29 36.44 0.52 -2.65
C LEU A 29 36.58 0.72 -4.18
N ALA A 30 35.48 0.92 -4.90
CA ALA A 30 35.50 1.10 -6.36
C ALA A 30 35.59 2.57 -6.83
N GLU A 31 35.30 3.55 -5.97
CA GLU A 31 35.21 4.97 -6.38
C GLU A 31 36.50 5.80 -6.20
N ARG A 32 37.64 5.17 -5.92
CA ARG A 32 38.91 5.92 -5.68
C ARG A 32 39.88 5.96 -6.87
N SER A 33 39.47 5.68 -8.08
CA SER A 33 40.38 5.74 -9.23
C SER A 33 39.74 6.26 -10.52
N VAL A 34 39.19 7.48 -10.46
CA VAL A 34 39.00 8.27 -11.68
C VAL A 34 39.64 9.64 -11.46
N LYS A 35 40.94 9.75 -11.79
CA LYS A 35 41.57 11.03 -12.12
C LYS A 35 41.58 11.15 -13.63
N THR A 36 40.90 12.14 -14.12
CA THR A 36 40.96 12.65 -15.48
C THR A 36 42.41 12.90 -15.92
N VAL A 37 42.83 12.25 -17.02
CA VAL A 37 43.99 12.64 -17.77
C VAL A 37 43.53 12.89 -19.21
N GLU A 38 43.57 14.16 -19.60
CA GLU A 38 43.53 14.57 -21.02
C GLU A 38 44.87 14.21 -21.65
N SER A 39 44.90 13.19 -22.46
CA SER A 39 45.77 13.04 -23.64
C SER A 39 45.54 11.64 -24.21
N GLY A 40 45.31 11.57 -25.49
CA GLY A 40 44.90 10.38 -26.22
C GLY A 40 45.99 9.31 -26.31
N GLU A 41 45.97 8.37 -25.38
CA GLU A 41 46.65 7.09 -25.51
C GLU A 41 45.75 5.96 -24.99
N THR A 42 45.53 4.99 -25.85
CA THR A 42 44.75 3.78 -25.57
C THR A 42 45.54 2.86 -24.66
N ILE A 43 45.17 2.79 -23.38
CA ILE A 43 45.75 1.82 -22.44
C ILE A 43 44.84 0.59 -22.38
N THR A 44 45.33 -0.53 -22.92
CA THR A 44 44.74 -1.87 -22.80
C THR A 44 45.02 -2.38 -21.38
N VAL A 45 44.04 -2.45 -20.49
CA VAL A 45 44.15 -3.06 -19.16
C VAL A 45 43.77 -4.52 -19.26
N SER A 46 44.77 -5.40 -19.22
CA SER A 46 44.58 -6.84 -19.06
C SER A 46 44.22 -7.17 -17.62
N ALA A 47 42.96 -7.56 -17.38
CA ALA A 47 42.52 -8.06 -16.08
C ALA A 47 43.06 -9.48 -15.87
N LYS A 48 44.02 -9.65 -14.97
CA LYS A 48 44.44 -10.95 -14.44
C LYS A 48 43.33 -11.50 -13.55
N ARG A 49 42.77 -12.63 -13.95
CA ARG A 49 41.88 -13.49 -13.19
C ARG A 49 42.61 -14.05 -11.96
N PRO A 50 42.06 -14.02 -10.73
CA PRO A 50 42.63 -14.80 -9.63
C PRO A 50 42.42 -16.31 -9.87
N PRO A 51 43.25 -17.18 -9.32
CA PRO A 51 43.20 -18.61 -9.57
C PRO A 51 41.97 -19.26 -8.93
N ASP A 52 41.52 -20.32 -9.63
CA ASP A 52 40.38 -21.16 -9.37
C ASP A 52 40.12 -21.50 -7.89
N ALA A 53 38.94 -21.07 -7.37
CA ALA A 53 38.29 -21.69 -6.23
C ALA A 53 37.13 -22.56 -6.76
N ALA A 54 37.49 -23.65 -7.44
CA ALA A 54 36.59 -24.77 -7.68
C ALA A 54 36.72 -25.72 -6.49
N GLY A 55 35.74 -25.73 -5.57
CA GLY A 55 35.73 -26.70 -4.48
C GLY A 55 34.95 -26.37 -3.23
N ALA A 56 34.03 -25.39 -3.23
CA ALA A 56 33.24 -25.07 -2.02
C ALA A 56 31.80 -24.63 -2.28
N ALA A 57 31.14 -25.16 -3.30
CA ALA A 57 29.78 -24.74 -3.66
C ALA A 57 28.76 -25.87 -3.71
N THR A 58 29.03 -27.04 -3.13
CA THR A 58 28.11 -28.19 -3.15
C THR A 58 27.65 -28.68 -1.78
N GLU A 59 28.16 -28.15 -0.67
CA GLU A 59 27.72 -28.55 0.68
C GLU A 59 26.72 -27.58 1.34
N ASP A 60 26.61 -26.32 0.90
CA ASP A 60 25.68 -25.35 1.52
C ASP A 60 24.24 -25.39 0.98
N ARG A 61 23.98 -26.13 -0.10
CA ARG A 61 22.63 -26.24 -0.66
C ARG A 61 21.77 -27.30 0.00
N ALA A 62 22.40 -28.33 0.56
CA ALA A 62 21.69 -29.38 1.31
C ALA A 62 21.29 -28.94 2.73
N SER A 63 22.02 -27.99 3.34
CA SER A 63 21.72 -27.51 4.69
C SER A 63 20.56 -26.52 4.73
N LEU A 64 20.30 -25.77 3.65
CA LEU A 64 19.16 -24.83 3.56
C LEU A 64 17.81 -25.53 3.36
N ASP A 65 17.81 -26.68 2.68
CA ASP A 65 16.59 -27.46 2.49
C ASP A 65 16.18 -28.23 3.75
N ASP A 66 17.14 -28.62 4.59
CA ASP A 66 16.89 -29.25 5.90
C ASP A 66 16.48 -28.22 6.99
N GLU A 67 16.98 -26.97 6.92
CA GLU A 67 16.58 -25.92 7.85
C GLU A 67 15.15 -25.43 7.56
N LEU A 68 14.71 -25.42 6.30
CA LEU A 68 13.33 -25.11 5.91
C LEU A 68 12.32 -26.20 6.27
N ALA A 69 12.76 -27.45 6.41
CA ALA A 69 11.92 -28.59 6.80
C ALA A 69 11.72 -28.70 8.32
N SER A 70 12.57 -28.06 9.11
CA SER A 70 12.57 -28.14 10.58
C SER A 70 11.95 -26.94 11.31
N LEU A 71 11.39 -25.96 10.59
CA LEU A 71 10.67 -24.85 11.22
C LEU A 71 9.37 -25.37 11.84
N PRO A 72 9.18 -25.23 13.16
CA PRO A 72 7.93 -25.61 13.79
C PRO A 72 6.79 -24.79 13.19
N LEU A 73 5.63 -25.44 13.00
CA LEU A 73 4.36 -24.76 12.70
C LEU A 73 4.27 -23.53 13.59
N VAL A 74 4.26 -22.35 12.97
CA VAL A 74 4.08 -21.09 13.70
C VAL A 74 2.75 -21.18 14.43
N GLN A 75 2.83 -21.49 15.71
CA GLN A 75 1.75 -21.22 16.65
C GLN A 75 1.44 -19.72 16.55
N THR A 76 0.18 -19.43 16.44
CA THR A 76 -0.40 -18.10 16.54
C THR A 76 0.25 -17.34 17.68
N LEU A 77 1.14 -16.41 17.35
CA LEU A 77 1.63 -15.44 18.33
C LEU A 77 0.46 -14.55 18.71
N ASP A 78 0.19 -14.56 20.01
CA ASP A 78 -0.87 -13.83 20.67
C ASP A 78 -0.90 -12.35 20.32
N ALA A 79 -2.11 -11.81 20.38
CA ALA A 79 -2.54 -10.45 20.04
C ALA A 79 -1.94 -9.33 20.92
N ALA A 80 -0.68 -9.42 21.35
CA ALA A 80 -0.09 -8.49 22.32
C ALA A 80 0.50 -7.20 21.72
N ASP A 81 0.72 -7.10 20.40
CA ASP A 81 1.40 -5.95 19.78
C ASP A 81 0.49 -4.98 19.00
N ALA A 82 -0.83 -5.03 19.20
CA ALA A 82 -1.78 -4.19 18.47
C ALA A 82 -2.07 -2.81 19.12
N ASP A 83 -1.40 -2.47 20.22
CA ASP A 83 -1.86 -1.43 21.16
C ASP A 83 -1.39 0.01 20.87
N GLY A 84 -0.98 0.33 19.67
CA GLY A 84 -0.55 1.69 19.33
C GLY A 84 -1.39 2.44 18.30
N ILE A 85 -2.32 1.77 17.62
CA ILE A 85 -3.14 2.41 16.58
C ILE A 85 -4.45 2.86 17.21
N PRO A 86 -4.82 4.17 17.13
CA PRO A 86 -6.12 4.61 17.62
C PRO A 86 -7.21 3.87 16.86
N ASN A 87 -8.11 3.19 17.59
CA ASN A 87 -9.38 2.78 17.02
C ASN A 87 -10.19 4.05 16.76
N HIS A 88 -10.15 4.55 15.55
CA HIS A 88 -11.29 5.27 15.02
C HIS A 88 -12.48 4.29 15.02
N PRO A 89 -13.73 4.78 15.21
CA PRO A 89 -14.87 3.92 15.09
C PRO A 89 -14.70 3.18 13.78
N SER A 90 -14.48 1.88 13.88
CA SER A 90 -14.39 0.99 12.74
C SER A 90 -15.71 1.18 12.00
N ASN A 91 -15.66 1.85 10.87
CA ASN A 91 -16.52 1.40 9.81
C ASN A 91 -16.00 0.00 9.55
N ASP A 92 -16.55 -0.98 10.27
CA ASP A 92 -16.56 -2.36 9.83
C ASP A 92 -17.27 -2.29 8.47
N VAL A 93 -16.50 -2.01 7.43
CA VAL A 93 -16.92 -2.31 6.08
C VAL A 93 -16.93 -3.83 6.09
N GLU A 94 -18.08 -4.39 6.48
CA GLU A 94 -18.38 -5.76 6.13
C GLU A 94 -18.36 -5.79 4.61
N LEU A 95 -17.17 -6.08 4.08
CA LEU A 95 -17.11 -6.67 2.75
C LEU A 95 -18.07 -7.85 2.84
N PRO A 96 -19.07 -7.95 1.95
CA PRO A 96 -20.06 -9.00 2.01
C PRO A 96 -19.33 -10.34 2.08
N GLN A 97 -19.22 -10.90 3.28
CA GLN A 97 -18.35 -12.04 3.57
C GLN A 97 -18.98 -13.35 3.11
N SER A 98 -20.21 -13.33 2.69
CA SER A 98 -20.88 -14.48 2.09
C SER A 98 -22.11 -14.02 1.32
N VAL A 99 -22.21 -14.43 0.09
CA VAL A 99 -23.53 -14.68 -0.49
C VAL A 99 -24.13 -15.77 0.40
N PRO A 100 -25.28 -15.55 1.09
CA PRO A 100 -25.89 -16.58 1.89
C PRO A 100 -26.10 -17.80 0.98
N ALA A 101 -25.61 -18.96 1.41
CA ALA A 101 -25.99 -20.19 0.80
C ALA A 101 -27.50 -20.35 1.05
N SER A 102 -28.32 -20.10 0.04
CA SER A 102 -29.74 -20.34 0.12
C SER A 102 -30.00 -21.85 0.17
N ASN A 103 -30.12 -22.37 1.39
CA ASN A 103 -30.82 -23.63 1.63
C ASN A 103 -32.34 -23.30 1.64
N GLY A 104 -32.88 -23.02 0.49
CA GLY A 104 -34.30 -22.88 0.24
C GLY A 104 -34.59 -23.40 -1.15
N THR A 105 -35.51 -24.33 -1.25
CA THR A 105 -36.14 -24.77 -2.51
C THR A 105 -36.54 -23.52 -3.33
N PRO A 106 -36.33 -23.51 -4.64
CA PRO A 106 -36.71 -22.37 -5.45
C PRO A 106 -38.22 -22.25 -5.52
N GLU A 107 -38.81 -21.30 -4.79
CA GLU A 107 -40.07 -20.71 -5.24
C GLU A 107 -39.69 -19.79 -6.41
N GLU A 108 -40.24 -20.10 -7.58
CA GLU A 108 -40.19 -19.26 -8.77
C GLU A 108 -40.86 -17.90 -8.46
N VAL A 109 -40.03 -16.93 -8.07
CA VAL A 109 -40.43 -15.53 -8.15
C VAL A 109 -40.08 -15.09 -9.57
N GLU A 110 -41.06 -14.99 -10.44
CA GLU A 110 -40.97 -14.31 -11.74
C GLU A 110 -40.47 -12.89 -11.48
N ALA A 111 -39.14 -12.67 -11.66
CA ALA A 111 -38.56 -11.35 -11.69
C ALA A 111 -39.06 -10.68 -12.98
N GLU A 112 -39.86 -9.63 -12.87
CA GLU A 112 -40.20 -8.75 -13.96
C GLU A 112 -38.92 -8.33 -14.70
N PRO A 113 -38.85 -8.43 -16.03
CA PRO A 113 -37.65 -8.04 -16.78
C PRO A 113 -37.46 -6.54 -16.61
N VAL A 114 -36.32 -6.16 -15.98
CA VAL A 114 -35.84 -4.79 -15.97
C VAL A 114 -35.80 -4.34 -17.44
N THR A 115 -36.70 -3.45 -17.83
CA THR A 115 -36.73 -2.84 -19.16
C THR A 115 -35.40 -2.11 -19.37
N ARG A 116 -34.50 -2.74 -20.11
CA ARG A 116 -33.26 -2.12 -20.59
C ARG A 116 -33.68 -0.95 -21.48
N GLU A 117 -33.60 0.26 -20.96
CA GLU A 117 -33.59 1.44 -21.82
C GLU A 117 -32.44 1.26 -22.82
N LYS A 118 -32.77 1.52 -24.11
CA LYS A 118 -31.87 1.28 -25.23
C LYS A 118 -30.53 1.98 -25.00
N ILE A 119 -29.53 1.23 -24.57
CA ILE A 119 -28.15 1.68 -24.56
C ILE A 119 -27.78 2.01 -26.01
N PRO A 120 -27.17 3.18 -26.29
CA PRO A 120 -26.67 3.47 -27.62
C PRO A 120 -25.74 2.34 -28.05
N PHE A 121 -25.92 1.81 -29.25
CA PHE A 121 -25.24 0.64 -29.86
C PHE A 121 -23.71 0.81 -30.03
N SER A 122 -23.03 1.70 -29.30
CA SER A 122 -21.64 2.11 -29.55
C SER A 122 -20.65 1.91 -28.41
N VAL A 123 -21.06 1.37 -27.24
CA VAL A 123 -20.09 1.11 -26.16
C VAL A 123 -19.53 -0.29 -26.33
N ALA A 124 -18.27 -0.37 -26.78
CA ALA A 124 -17.57 -1.63 -26.91
C ALA A 124 -17.13 -2.14 -25.52
N TYR A 125 -17.21 -3.45 -25.31
CA TYR A 125 -16.62 -4.11 -24.16
C TYR A 125 -15.10 -3.99 -24.20
N LYS A 126 -14.50 -3.64 -23.08
CA LYS A 126 -13.05 -3.55 -22.90
C LYS A 126 -12.54 -4.81 -22.23
N GLU A 127 -11.73 -5.57 -22.93
CA GLU A 127 -11.06 -6.73 -22.32
C GLU A 127 -10.10 -6.32 -21.20
N LEU A 128 -10.07 -7.09 -20.13
CA LEU A 128 -9.08 -6.93 -19.06
C LEU A 128 -7.72 -7.44 -19.53
N ASP A 129 -6.66 -6.86 -18.99
CA ASP A 129 -5.27 -7.27 -19.27
C ASP A 129 -4.83 -8.55 -18.52
N ILE A 130 -5.71 -9.12 -17.70
CA ILE A 130 -5.60 -10.49 -17.15
C ILE A 130 -6.83 -11.29 -17.61
N PRO A 131 -6.64 -12.48 -18.21
CA PRO A 131 -7.76 -13.27 -18.73
C PRO A 131 -8.58 -13.92 -17.61
N GLY A 132 -9.84 -14.22 -17.90
CA GLY A 132 -10.73 -14.98 -17.01
C GLY A 132 -12.00 -14.25 -16.58
N ALA A 133 -12.29 -13.08 -17.13
CA ALA A 133 -13.53 -12.35 -16.86
C ALA A 133 -14.80 -13.16 -17.27
N ASP A 134 -14.66 -14.10 -18.19
CA ASP A 134 -15.71 -15.00 -18.69
C ASP A 134 -15.98 -16.23 -17.79
N ARG A 135 -15.12 -16.46 -16.77
CA ARG A 135 -15.27 -17.62 -15.87
C ARG A 135 -16.56 -17.51 -15.03
N PRO A 136 -17.28 -18.63 -14.80
CA PRO A 136 -18.51 -18.63 -14.02
C PRO A 136 -18.34 -18.07 -12.60
N SER A 137 -17.18 -18.32 -11.97
CA SER A 137 -16.85 -17.77 -10.65
C SER A 137 -16.69 -16.26 -10.67
N VAL A 138 -16.18 -15.66 -11.76
CA VAL A 138 -16.08 -14.22 -11.96
C VAL A 138 -17.45 -13.63 -12.27
N GLN A 139 -18.23 -14.27 -13.15
CA GLN A 139 -19.58 -13.85 -13.50
C GLN A 139 -20.48 -13.72 -12.26
N LYS A 140 -20.43 -14.71 -11.35
CA LYS A 140 -21.15 -14.69 -10.06
C LYS A 140 -20.88 -13.40 -9.27
N TYR A 141 -19.64 -12.98 -9.16
CA TYR A 141 -19.28 -11.76 -8.43
C TYR A 141 -19.59 -10.49 -9.22
N ARG A 142 -19.47 -10.53 -10.54
CA ARG A 142 -19.88 -9.43 -11.40
C ARG A 142 -21.39 -9.16 -11.27
N ASP A 143 -22.24 -10.19 -11.32
CA ASP A 143 -23.68 -10.05 -11.13
C ASP A 143 -24.00 -9.42 -9.77
N TYR A 144 -23.26 -9.81 -8.73
CA TYR A 144 -23.34 -9.17 -7.43
C TYR A 144 -22.95 -7.67 -7.51
N TYR A 145 -21.81 -7.32 -8.10
CA TYR A 145 -21.36 -5.91 -8.19
C TYR A 145 -22.22 -5.05 -9.11
N LEU A 146 -22.98 -5.64 -10.01
CA LEU A 146 -23.97 -4.96 -10.84
C LEU A 146 -25.31 -4.74 -10.13
N SER A 147 -25.54 -5.32 -8.95
CA SER A 147 -26.74 -5.05 -8.16
C SER A 147 -26.78 -3.61 -7.66
N GLU A 148 -27.97 -3.05 -7.48
CA GLU A 148 -28.17 -1.63 -7.13
C GLU A 148 -27.38 -1.21 -5.88
N ASN A 149 -27.43 -2.02 -4.82
CA ASN A 149 -26.72 -1.70 -3.56
C ASN A 149 -25.21 -1.82 -3.73
N ALA A 150 -24.73 -2.80 -4.49
CA ALA A 150 -23.29 -2.98 -4.70
C ALA A 150 -22.72 -1.91 -5.64
N VAL A 151 -23.47 -1.45 -6.65
CA VAL A 151 -23.09 -0.30 -7.49
C VAL A 151 -22.92 0.95 -6.63
N LYS A 152 -23.87 1.25 -5.73
CA LYS A 152 -23.77 2.41 -4.80
C LYS A 152 -22.54 2.30 -3.90
N TRP A 153 -22.30 1.11 -3.35
CA TRP A 153 -21.10 0.85 -2.54
C TRP A 153 -19.81 1.01 -3.36
N LEU A 154 -19.75 0.41 -4.55
CA LEU A 154 -18.57 0.49 -5.42
C LEU A 154 -18.29 1.93 -5.86
N SER A 155 -19.35 2.71 -6.16
CA SER A 155 -19.22 4.15 -6.45
C SER A 155 -18.53 4.88 -5.31
N ALA A 156 -19.03 4.74 -4.08
CA ALA A 156 -18.44 5.38 -2.91
C ALA A 156 -16.98 4.94 -2.67
N VAL A 157 -16.68 3.66 -2.89
CA VAL A 157 -15.31 3.12 -2.77
C VAL A 157 -14.36 3.72 -3.79
N LEU A 158 -14.81 3.85 -5.05
CA LEU A 158 -14.00 4.44 -6.12
C LEU A 158 -13.80 5.95 -5.92
N GLU A 159 -14.79 6.66 -5.37
CA GLU A 159 -14.68 8.07 -4.95
C GLU A 159 -13.67 8.24 -3.80
N ASN A 160 -13.75 7.41 -2.76
CA ASN A 160 -12.77 7.41 -1.67
C ASN A 160 -11.34 7.11 -2.15
N GLY A 161 -11.22 6.27 -3.17
CA GLY A 161 -9.95 5.89 -3.78
C GLY A 161 -9.36 6.97 -4.70
N GLU A 162 -10.15 7.91 -5.16
CA GLU A 162 -9.77 8.88 -6.18
C GLU A 162 -8.42 9.59 -5.87
N PRO A 163 -8.13 10.07 -4.66
CA PRO A 163 -6.85 10.71 -4.34
C PRO A 163 -5.62 9.81 -4.52
N TYR A 164 -5.80 8.49 -4.56
CA TYR A 164 -4.70 7.51 -4.59
C TYR A 164 -4.64 6.75 -5.91
N ARG A 165 -5.77 6.60 -6.62
CA ARG A 165 -5.90 5.79 -7.82
C ARG A 165 -4.98 6.25 -8.96
N LEU A 166 -4.81 7.57 -9.13
CA LEU A 166 -3.87 8.09 -10.13
C LEU A 166 -2.45 7.59 -9.86
N TYR A 167 -1.98 7.70 -8.63
CA TYR A 167 -0.66 7.20 -8.23
C TYR A 167 -0.51 5.70 -8.48
N VAL A 168 -1.51 4.90 -8.08
CA VAL A 168 -1.50 3.44 -8.32
C VAL A 168 -1.34 3.13 -9.81
N ARG A 169 -2.13 3.80 -10.69
CA ARG A 169 -2.05 3.60 -12.14
C ARG A 169 -0.70 3.98 -12.73
N GLU A 170 -0.16 5.12 -12.32
CA GLU A 170 1.17 5.55 -12.77
C GLU A 170 2.24 4.53 -12.39
N LYS A 171 2.20 4.03 -11.14
CA LYS A 171 3.14 3.00 -10.65
C LYS A 171 2.96 1.65 -11.35
N LEU A 172 1.75 1.24 -11.67
CA LEU A 172 1.49 0.05 -12.48
C LEU A 172 2.07 0.21 -13.89
N LYS A 173 1.80 1.35 -14.53
CA LYS A 173 2.33 1.65 -15.87
C LYS A 173 3.86 1.73 -15.89
N GLU A 174 4.49 2.42 -14.94
CA GLU A 174 5.95 2.50 -14.79
C GLU A 174 6.61 1.12 -14.68
N ARG A 175 5.95 0.18 -14.01
CA ARG A 175 6.46 -1.18 -13.75
C ARG A 175 6.03 -2.21 -14.80
N GLY A 176 5.22 -1.81 -15.79
CA GLY A 176 4.66 -2.73 -16.79
C GLY A 176 3.77 -3.81 -16.18
N MET A 177 3.09 -3.49 -15.09
CA MET A 177 2.20 -4.42 -14.38
C MET A 177 0.77 -4.30 -14.90
N PRO A 178 -0.07 -5.36 -14.76
CA PRO A 178 -1.46 -5.33 -15.19
C PRO A 178 -2.26 -4.21 -14.52
N SER A 179 -3.08 -3.50 -15.31
CA SER A 179 -3.91 -2.40 -14.84
C SER A 179 -5.01 -2.85 -13.87
N VAL A 180 -5.44 -4.10 -14.00
CA VAL A 180 -6.43 -4.75 -13.10
C VAL A 180 -6.02 -4.66 -11.62
N LEU A 181 -4.73 -4.58 -11.32
CA LEU A 181 -4.20 -4.47 -9.96
C LEU A 181 -4.57 -3.15 -9.26
N GLU A 182 -5.02 -2.13 -10.01
CA GLU A 182 -5.59 -0.91 -9.44
C GLU A 182 -6.79 -1.20 -8.53
N TYR A 183 -7.53 -2.27 -8.81
CA TYR A 183 -8.74 -2.65 -8.08
C TYR A 183 -8.48 -3.55 -6.87
N LEU A 184 -7.22 -3.91 -6.60
CA LEU A 184 -6.87 -4.74 -5.44
C LEU A 184 -7.25 -4.05 -4.10
N PRO A 185 -6.99 -2.74 -3.90
CA PRO A 185 -7.44 -2.04 -2.70
C PRO A 185 -8.96 -2.00 -2.52
N VAL A 186 -9.75 -2.12 -3.58
CA VAL A 186 -11.22 -2.27 -3.45
C VAL A 186 -11.55 -3.54 -2.68
N VAL A 187 -10.90 -4.66 -3.05
CA VAL A 187 -11.12 -5.97 -2.42
C VAL A 187 -10.50 -6.04 -1.02
N GLU A 188 -9.39 -5.35 -0.78
CA GLU A 188 -8.67 -5.39 0.50
C GLU A 188 -9.29 -4.50 1.57
N SER A 189 -9.65 -3.27 1.24
CA SER A 189 -10.02 -2.27 2.23
C SER A 189 -11.17 -1.34 1.82
N GLY A 190 -11.75 -1.52 0.62
CA GLY A 190 -12.64 -0.51 0.05
C GLY A 190 -11.95 0.86 -0.08
N TYR A 191 -10.68 0.88 -0.49
CA TYR A 191 -9.84 2.09 -0.57
C TYR A 191 -9.77 2.90 0.74
N THR A 192 -9.84 2.23 1.88
CA THR A 192 -9.78 2.87 3.21
C THR A 192 -8.35 2.83 3.75
N THR A 193 -7.71 3.98 3.90
CA THR A 193 -6.28 4.10 4.26
C THR A 193 -5.97 3.66 5.69
N ASN A 194 -6.94 3.74 6.61
CA ASN A 194 -6.80 3.35 8.00
C ASN A 194 -7.56 2.06 8.37
N ALA A 195 -7.98 1.28 7.36
CA ALA A 195 -8.68 0.02 7.57
C ALA A 195 -7.84 -0.94 8.42
N LYS A 196 -8.51 -1.65 9.34
CA LYS A 196 -7.90 -2.67 10.18
C LYS A 196 -8.78 -3.90 10.23
N SER A 197 -8.26 -5.03 9.76
CA SER A 197 -8.97 -6.31 9.82
C SER A 197 -8.92 -6.94 11.22
N ARG A 198 -9.81 -7.91 11.47
CA ARG A 198 -9.79 -8.72 12.73
C ARG A 198 -8.46 -9.46 12.91
N SER A 199 -7.80 -9.88 11.83
CA SER A 199 -6.49 -10.55 11.85
C SER A 199 -5.31 -9.60 12.00
N GLY A 200 -5.53 -8.27 12.08
CA GLY A 200 -4.49 -7.27 12.28
C GLY A 200 -3.80 -6.79 11.00
N ALA A 201 -4.37 -7.07 9.82
CA ALA A 201 -3.96 -6.41 8.58
C ALA A 201 -4.38 -4.93 8.60
N VAL A 202 -3.56 -4.03 8.04
CA VAL A 202 -3.74 -2.58 8.17
C VAL A 202 -3.50 -1.86 6.85
N GLY A 203 -4.30 -0.81 6.64
CA GLY A 203 -4.14 0.18 5.58
C GLY A 203 -4.78 -0.21 4.25
N LEU A 204 -4.54 0.60 3.25
CA LEU A 204 -5.10 0.48 1.90
C LEU A 204 -4.91 -0.93 1.30
N TRP A 205 -3.71 -1.49 1.47
CA TRP A 205 -3.25 -2.76 0.92
C TRP A 205 -3.26 -3.92 1.92
N GLN A 206 -3.83 -3.74 3.10
CA GLN A 206 -3.99 -4.76 4.15
C GLN A 206 -2.73 -5.56 4.48
N PHE A 207 -1.61 -4.85 4.66
CA PHE A 207 -0.38 -5.50 5.11
C PHE A 207 -0.49 -6.05 6.53
N MET A 208 -0.10 -7.31 6.71
CA MET A 208 0.13 -7.89 8.03
C MET A 208 1.42 -7.35 8.65
N ALA A 209 1.49 -7.28 9.99
CA ALA A 209 2.67 -6.79 10.70
C ALA A 209 3.96 -7.57 10.37
N ASN A 210 3.86 -8.88 10.16
CA ASN A 210 4.98 -9.77 9.82
C ASN A 210 5.37 -9.73 8.34
N SER A 211 4.58 -9.10 7.47
CA SER A 211 4.86 -8.98 6.02
C SER A 211 5.32 -7.58 5.60
N THR A 212 5.63 -6.70 6.56
CA THR A 212 6.10 -5.34 6.24
C THR A 212 7.54 -5.32 5.72
N LYS A 213 8.40 -6.17 6.25
CA LYS A 213 9.81 -6.22 5.81
C LYS A 213 9.96 -6.96 4.48
N PRO A 214 10.85 -6.52 3.60
CA PRO A 214 11.76 -5.37 3.73
C PRO A 214 11.13 -4.03 3.29
N PHE A 215 9.86 -3.98 2.91
CA PHE A 215 9.22 -2.91 2.14
C PHE A 215 8.78 -1.70 2.96
N LEU A 216 8.34 -1.90 4.22
CA LEU A 216 7.70 -0.88 5.05
C LEU A 216 8.34 -0.77 6.42
N VAL A 217 8.44 0.46 6.91
CA VAL A 217 8.92 0.76 8.27
C VAL A 217 7.74 0.75 9.24
N ARG A 218 7.94 0.05 10.37
CA ARG A 218 7.03 0.07 11.50
C ARG A 218 7.83 0.21 12.79
N ASN A 219 7.51 1.22 13.60
CA ASN A 219 8.11 1.48 14.90
C ASN A 219 7.11 2.19 15.84
N ASP A 220 7.58 2.72 16.96
CA ASP A 220 6.75 3.39 17.97
C ASP A 220 6.05 4.68 17.48
N PHE A 221 6.49 5.29 16.39
CA PHE A 221 5.98 6.56 15.86
C PHE A 221 5.42 6.45 14.45
N VAL A 222 5.87 5.45 13.71
CA VAL A 222 5.58 5.29 12.28
C VAL A 222 5.02 3.91 12.02
N ASP A 223 3.92 3.84 11.27
CA ASP A 223 3.41 2.62 10.65
C ASP A 223 3.11 2.91 9.17
N GLU A 224 4.07 2.58 8.29
CA GLU A 224 3.95 2.87 6.87
C GLU A 224 2.89 2.04 6.14
N ARG A 225 2.26 1.07 6.81
CA ARG A 225 1.07 0.38 6.28
C ARG A 225 -0.11 1.33 6.11
N LEU A 226 -0.15 2.40 6.93
CA LEU A 226 -1.15 3.46 6.86
C LEU A 226 -0.88 4.49 5.77
N ASP A 227 0.35 4.53 5.22
CA ASP A 227 0.75 5.45 4.16
C ASP A 227 0.28 4.92 2.79
N PRO A 228 -0.67 5.56 2.11
CA PRO A 228 -1.23 5.02 0.87
C PRO A 228 -0.20 4.95 -0.26
N TRP A 229 0.74 5.87 -0.32
CA TRP A 229 1.78 5.90 -1.37
C TRP A 229 2.87 4.85 -1.11
N LYS A 230 3.45 4.84 0.10
CA LYS A 230 4.48 3.86 0.46
C LYS A 230 3.94 2.43 0.46
N SER A 231 2.72 2.22 0.97
CA SER A 231 2.10 0.90 0.94
C SER A 231 1.75 0.46 -0.48
N THR A 232 1.47 1.39 -1.40
CA THR A 232 1.32 1.08 -2.83
C THR A 232 2.64 0.56 -3.41
N ASP A 233 3.74 1.29 -3.23
CA ASP A 233 5.05 0.83 -3.70
C ASP A 233 5.44 -0.54 -3.15
N ALA A 234 5.17 -0.76 -1.86
CA ALA A 234 5.41 -2.04 -1.19
C ALA A 234 4.54 -3.17 -1.74
N ALA A 235 3.25 -2.92 -1.98
CA ALA A 235 2.32 -3.91 -2.51
C ALA A 235 2.69 -4.32 -3.93
N LEU A 236 3.01 -3.35 -4.78
CA LEU A 236 3.44 -3.63 -6.14
C LEU A 236 4.79 -4.38 -6.17
N ALA A 237 5.72 -4.04 -5.28
CA ALA A 237 6.98 -4.80 -5.14
C ALA A 237 6.70 -6.25 -4.73
N LYS A 238 5.81 -6.49 -3.76
CA LYS A 238 5.45 -7.84 -3.32
C LYS A 238 4.70 -8.63 -4.40
N LEU A 239 3.82 -7.99 -5.14
CA LEU A 239 3.14 -8.62 -6.29
C LEU A 239 4.14 -9.00 -7.38
N GLN A 240 5.14 -8.14 -7.64
CA GLN A 240 6.21 -8.43 -8.58
C GLN A 240 7.09 -9.61 -8.12
N GLU A 241 7.43 -9.69 -6.82
CA GLU A 241 8.15 -10.84 -6.27
C GLU A 241 7.35 -12.14 -6.47
N ASN A 242 6.03 -12.11 -6.19
CA ASN A 242 5.17 -13.25 -6.41
C ASN A 242 5.12 -13.64 -7.90
N PHE A 243 5.02 -12.64 -8.80
CA PHE A 243 5.04 -12.90 -10.24
C PHE A 243 6.37 -13.50 -10.70
N ASN A 244 7.50 -12.99 -10.20
CA ASN A 244 8.82 -13.54 -10.51
C ASN A 244 8.97 -15.00 -10.02
N MET A 245 8.25 -15.37 -8.94
CA MET A 245 8.26 -16.75 -8.41
C MET A 245 7.36 -17.71 -9.20
N PHE A 246 6.19 -17.25 -9.63
CA PHE A 246 5.17 -18.14 -10.22
C PHE A 246 4.98 -17.96 -11.72
N HIS A 247 5.49 -16.87 -12.32
CA HIS A 247 5.38 -16.49 -13.74
C HIS A 247 3.93 -16.46 -14.26
N ASP A 248 2.98 -16.24 -13.35
CA ASP A 248 1.55 -16.17 -13.61
C ASP A 248 0.91 -15.13 -12.68
N TRP A 249 0.18 -14.17 -13.26
CA TRP A 249 -0.43 -13.09 -12.46
C TRP A 249 -1.58 -13.59 -11.57
N LEU A 250 -2.38 -14.57 -11.98
CA LEU A 250 -3.45 -15.12 -11.15
C LEU A 250 -2.87 -15.81 -9.90
N LEU A 251 -1.79 -16.58 -10.08
CA LEU A 251 -1.05 -17.18 -8.97
C LEU A 251 -0.37 -16.13 -8.10
N ALA A 252 0.20 -15.08 -8.68
CA ALA A 252 0.84 -13.98 -7.95
C ALA A 252 -0.17 -13.20 -7.07
N ILE A 253 -1.35 -12.92 -7.61
CA ILE A 253 -2.46 -12.26 -6.90
C ILE A 253 -3.00 -13.17 -5.78
N ALA A 254 -3.23 -14.44 -6.07
CA ALA A 254 -3.65 -15.42 -5.05
C ALA A 254 -2.60 -15.57 -3.93
N ALA A 255 -1.30 -15.56 -4.29
CA ALA A 255 -0.20 -15.60 -3.33
C ALA A 255 -0.08 -14.31 -2.49
N TYR A 256 -0.53 -13.16 -2.99
CA TYR A 256 -0.62 -11.95 -2.18
C TYR A 256 -1.57 -12.16 -0.99
N ASN A 257 -2.71 -12.81 -1.21
CA ASN A 257 -3.69 -13.13 -0.18
C ASN A 257 -3.25 -14.23 0.79
N CYS A 258 -2.80 -15.39 0.27
CA CYS A 258 -2.50 -16.55 1.12
C CYS A 258 -1.03 -16.68 1.54
N GLY A 259 -0.15 -15.84 1.01
CA GLY A 259 1.30 -15.93 1.16
C GLY A 259 1.94 -16.85 0.11
N SER A 260 3.11 -16.43 -0.40
CA SER A 260 3.86 -17.17 -1.45
C SER A 260 4.20 -18.61 -1.05
N GLY A 261 4.57 -18.84 0.22
CA GLY A 261 4.85 -20.18 0.71
C GLY A 261 3.64 -21.12 0.70
N ALA A 262 2.42 -20.62 0.96
CA ALA A 262 1.20 -21.43 0.87
C ALA A 262 0.88 -21.77 -0.59
N MET A 263 1.03 -20.82 -1.49
CA MET A 263 0.84 -21.01 -2.93
C MET A 263 1.86 -22.02 -3.50
N ALA A 264 3.13 -21.88 -3.14
CA ALA A 264 4.17 -22.81 -3.56
C ALA A 264 3.88 -24.26 -3.11
N ARG A 265 3.38 -24.46 -1.88
CA ARG A 265 2.97 -25.80 -1.39
C ARG A 265 1.77 -26.35 -2.16
N ALA A 266 0.80 -25.51 -2.52
CA ALA A 266 -0.34 -25.95 -3.32
C ALA A 266 0.09 -26.41 -4.72
N LEU A 267 0.98 -25.65 -5.37
CA LEU A 267 1.55 -25.99 -6.68
C LEU A 267 2.44 -27.26 -6.63
N ALA A 268 3.24 -27.42 -5.57
CA ALA A 268 4.06 -28.63 -5.39
C ALA A 268 3.22 -29.92 -5.29
N LYS A 269 2.02 -29.82 -4.70
CA LYS A 269 1.06 -30.94 -4.65
C LYS A 269 0.30 -31.15 -5.97
N ASN A 270 0.28 -30.13 -6.85
CA ASN A 270 -0.46 -30.15 -8.10
C ASN A 270 0.42 -29.63 -9.25
N PRO A 271 1.47 -30.37 -9.66
CA PRO A 271 2.43 -29.94 -10.65
C PRO A 271 1.77 -29.57 -12.00
N GLY A 272 2.16 -28.44 -12.57
CA GLY A 272 1.67 -27.98 -13.87
C GLY A 272 0.22 -27.49 -13.89
N LYS A 273 -0.40 -27.27 -12.71
CA LYS A 273 -1.77 -26.75 -12.61
C LYS A 273 -1.75 -25.23 -12.43
N ASP A 274 -2.75 -24.58 -13.02
CA ASP A 274 -2.98 -23.15 -12.92
C ASP A 274 -3.82 -22.76 -11.69
N PHE A 275 -4.04 -21.46 -11.50
CA PHE A 275 -4.89 -20.93 -10.44
C PHE A 275 -6.32 -21.52 -10.48
N TRP A 276 -6.93 -21.58 -11.67
CA TRP A 276 -8.31 -22.02 -11.80
C TRP A 276 -8.49 -23.46 -11.36
N TYR A 277 -7.57 -24.35 -11.77
CA TYR A 277 -7.58 -25.73 -11.28
C TYR A 277 -7.49 -25.78 -9.76
N LEU A 278 -6.56 -25.05 -9.15
CA LEU A 278 -6.37 -25.05 -7.70
C LEU A 278 -7.61 -24.57 -6.94
N ALA A 279 -8.29 -23.54 -7.46
CA ALA A 279 -9.50 -22.99 -6.88
C ALA A 279 -10.69 -23.97 -7.00
N GLU A 280 -10.95 -24.49 -8.19
CA GLU A 280 -12.07 -25.37 -8.50
C GLU A 280 -11.97 -26.74 -7.78
N HIS A 281 -10.75 -27.25 -7.57
CA HIS A 281 -10.49 -28.54 -6.91
C HIS A 281 -10.20 -28.42 -5.40
N LYS A 282 -10.54 -27.27 -4.78
CA LYS A 282 -10.37 -27.03 -3.33
C LYS A 282 -8.93 -27.24 -2.82
N GLN A 283 -7.95 -26.93 -3.67
CA GLN A 283 -6.53 -26.96 -3.27
C GLN A 283 -6.10 -25.67 -2.56
N LEU A 284 -6.95 -24.63 -2.60
CA LEU A 284 -6.81 -23.37 -1.90
C LEU A 284 -7.92 -23.23 -0.85
N ARG A 285 -7.70 -22.38 0.16
CA ARG A 285 -8.78 -21.98 1.08
C ARG A 285 -9.84 -21.18 0.31
N ASP A 286 -11.09 -21.27 0.70
CA ASP A 286 -12.21 -20.59 0.04
C ASP A 286 -11.94 -19.08 -0.14
N GLN A 287 -11.43 -18.40 0.89
CA GLN A 287 -11.05 -16.99 0.82
C GLN A 287 -10.08 -16.71 -0.33
N THR A 288 -9.06 -17.55 -0.53
CA THR A 288 -8.07 -17.37 -1.60
C THR A 288 -8.63 -17.77 -2.97
N ALA A 289 -9.43 -18.82 -3.02
CA ALA A 289 -10.09 -19.26 -4.25
C ALA A 289 -11.07 -18.22 -4.80
N GLU A 290 -11.72 -17.44 -3.91
CA GLU A 290 -12.66 -16.36 -4.27
C GLU A 290 -11.97 -15.01 -4.53
N TYR A 291 -10.73 -14.83 -4.06
CA TYR A 291 -10.03 -13.54 -4.10
C TYR A 291 -9.80 -13.02 -5.52
N VAL A 292 -9.25 -13.87 -6.39
CA VAL A 292 -9.01 -13.53 -7.80
C VAL A 292 -10.31 -13.30 -8.56
N PRO A 293 -11.33 -14.18 -8.47
CA PRO A 293 -12.63 -13.93 -9.07
C PRO A 293 -13.26 -12.59 -8.65
N LYS A 294 -13.18 -12.22 -7.35
CA LYS A 294 -13.67 -10.93 -6.85
C LYS A 294 -12.93 -9.75 -7.47
N LEU A 295 -11.61 -9.84 -7.54
CA LEU A 295 -10.79 -8.78 -8.16
C LEU A 295 -11.15 -8.58 -9.64
N LEU A 296 -11.20 -9.67 -10.42
CA LEU A 296 -11.54 -9.59 -11.85
C LEU A 296 -12.95 -9.05 -12.06
N ALA A 297 -13.90 -9.45 -11.21
CA ALA A 297 -15.28 -8.97 -11.30
C ALA A 297 -15.41 -7.47 -10.99
N VAL A 298 -14.69 -6.97 -9.96
CA VAL A 298 -14.65 -5.53 -9.64
C VAL A 298 -14.04 -4.75 -10.80
N ALA A 299 -12.89 -5.21 -11.29
CA ALA A 299 -12.19 -4.56 -12.39
C ALA A 299 -13.06 -4.53 -13.67
N ASP A 300 -13.68 -5.65 -14.01
CA ASP A 300 -14.57 -5.74 -15.16
C ASP A 300 -15.79 -4.82 -15.02
N THR A 301 -16.43 -4.81 -13.86
CA THR A 301 -17.57 -3.91 -13.59
C THR A 301 -17.16 -2.44 -13.72
N ALA A 302 -16.00 -2.06 -13.17
CA ALA A 302 -15.55 -0.68 -13.17
C ALA A 302 -15.07 -0.21 -14.55
N GLU A 303 -14.28 -1.03 -15.25
CA GLU A 303 -13.76 -0.70 -16.59
C GLU A 303 -14.84 -0.73 -17.68
N ASN A 304 -15.89 -1.52 -17.47
CA ASN A 304 -17.00 -1.70 -18.40
C ASN A 304 -18.33 -1.14 -17.88
N ALA A 305 -18.28 -0.14 -16.96
CA ALA A 305 -19.48 0.43 -16.34
C ALA A 305 -20.51 0.92 -17.38
N ALA A 306 -20.06 1.62 -18.41
CA ALA A 306 -20.92 2.08 -19.49
C ALA A 306 -21.51 0.93 -20.32
N TYR A 307 -20.76 -0.14 -20.55
CA TYR A 307 -21.23 -1.36 -21.23
C TYR A 307 -22.34 -2.06 -20.43
N TYR A 308 -22.20 -2.09 -19.11
CA TYR A 308 -23.18 -2.66 -18.18
C TYR A 308 -24.32 -1.69 -17.82
N ALA A 309 -24.32 -0.48 -18.38
CA ALA A 309 -25.29 0.58 -18.06
C ALA A 309 -25.38 0.93 -16.58
N VAL A 310 -24.25 0.90 -15.87
CA VAL A 310 -24.14 1.36 -14.49
C VAL A 310 -23.35 2.66 -14.41
N ALA A 311 -23.78 3.56 -13.51
CA ALA A 311 -23.07 4.81 -13.27
C ALA A 311 -22.02 4.59 -12.17
N LEU A 312 -20.75 4.59 -12.58
CA LEU A 312 -19.61 4.56 -11.66
C LEU A 312 -18.68 5.75 -11.94
N PRO A 313 -17.99 6.28 -10.92
CA PRO A 313 -16.99 7.34 -11.09
C PRO A 313 -15.91 6.90 -12.07
N SER A 314 -15.76 7.65 -13.15
CA SER A 314 -14.67 7.43 -14.07
C SER A 314 -13.44 8.14 -13.55
N ALA A 315 -12.30 7.49 -13.61
CA ALA A 315 -11.03 8.12 -13.31
C ALA A 315 -10.49 8.97 -14.47
N LYS A 316 -11.13 8.87 -15.62
CA LYS A 316 -10.82 9.64 -16.81
C LYS A 316 -12.07 10.37 -17.29
N ASP A 317 -11.87 11.57 -17.79
CA ASP A 317 -12.92 12.34 -18.47
C ASP A 317 -13.24 11.76 -19.85
N GLU A 318 -14.19 12.38 -20.55
CA GLU A 318 -14.59 11.97 -21.89
C GLU A 318 -13.44 12.01 -22.93
N LYS A 319 -12.37 12.74 -22.64
CA LYS A 319 -11.17 12.83 -23.51
C LYS A 319 -10.11 11.80 -23.14
N GLY A 320 -10.34 11.02 -22.09
CA GLY A 320 -9.39 10.04 -21.58
C GLY A 320 -8.31 10.60 -20.65
N GLU A 321 -8.43 11.89 -20.27
CA GLU A 321 -7.54 12.54 -19.32
C GLU A 321 -7.99 12.25 -17.87
N PRO A 322 -7.07 12.23 -16.89
CA PRO A 322 -7.42 12.07 -15.49
C PRO A 322 -8.40 13.16 -15.03
N VAL A 323 -9.49 12.77 -14.36
CA VAL A 323 -10.49 13.71 -13.81
C VAL A 323 -9.84 14.66 -12.80
N ASN A 324 -8.92 14.14 -12.00
CA ASN A 324 -8.13 14.94 -11.07
C ASN A 324 -6.62 14.71 -11.29
N PRO A 325 -5.99 15.41 -12.26
CA PRO A 325 -4.60 15.19 -12.64
C PRO A 325 -3.59 15.55 -11.54
N ARG A 326 -4.03 16.20 -10.45
CA ARG A 326 -3.20 16.58 -9.30
C ARG A 326 -3.55 15.81 -8.03
N ALA A 327 -4.41 14.81 -8.12
CA ALA A 327 -4.71 13.96 -6.97
C ALA A 327 -3.44 13.32 -6.44
N GLY A 328 -3.17 13.52 -5.15
CA GLY A 328 -1.99 12.96 -4.49
C GLY A 328 -0.68 13.71 -4.74
N PHE A 329 -0.69 14.90 -5.37
CA PHE A 329 0.48 15.79 -5.41
C PHE A 329 0.68 16.47 -4.06
N PHE A 330 1.91 16.49 -3.62
CA PHE A 330 2.34 17.13 -2.37
C PHE A 330 3.81 17.49 -2.43
N ASP A 331 4.20 18.43 -1.59
CA ASP A 331 5.59 18.77 -1.35
C ASP A 331 6.13 18.10 -0.08
N TYR A 332 7.42 18.23 0.14
CA TYR A 332 8.08 17.78 1.35
C TYR A 332 8.74 18.93 2.10
N ALA A 333 8.69 18.86 3.43
CA ALA A 333 9.52 19.64 4.33
C ALA A 333 10.28 18.73 5.28
N GLU A 334 11.52 19.08 5.64
CA GLU A 334 12.35 18.30 6.54
C GLU A 334 12.10 18.69 7.99
N THR A 335 11.85 17.71 8.87
CA THR A 335 11.76 17.92 10.31
C THR A 335 12.96 17.31 11.03
N LYS A 336 13.37 17.94 12.14
CA LYS A 336 14.37 17.42 13.06
C LYS A 336 13.74 17.29 14.45
N GLY A 337 13.55 16.06 14.89
CA GLY A 337 12.89 15.77 16.16
C GLY A 337 11.36 15.65 16.05
N ALA A 338 10.69 15.57 17.17
CA ALA A 338 9.26 15.30 17.27
C ALA A 338 8.42 16.57 17.05
N ILE A 339 8.06 16.85 15.81
CA ILE A 339 7.18 17.97 15.44
C ILE A 339 5.73 17.46 15.43
N SER A 340 4.83 18.19 16.07
CA SER A 340 3.39 17.93 16.05
C SER A 340 2.79 18.31 14.70
N VAL A 341 2.07 17.35 14.09
CA VAL A 341 1.30 17.58 12.85
C VAL A 341 0.23 18.64 13.08
N ARG A 342 -0.45 18.60 14.24
CA ARG A 342 -1.46 19.59 14.64
C ARG A 342 -0.89 20.99 14.73
N ARG A 343 0.24 21.16 15.41
CA ARG A 343 0.90 22.48 15.53
C ARG A 343 1.34 22.99 14.17
N LEU A 344 1.92 22.12 13.35
CA LEU A 344 2.32 22.50 12.00
C LEU A 344 1.13 22.92 11.13
N ALA A 345 0.01 22.20 11.20
CA ALA A 345 -1.22 22.56 10.50
C ALA A 345 -1.72 23.95 10.95
N HIS A 346 -1.71 24.23 12.25
CA HIS A 346 -2.08 25.53 12.82
C HIS A 346 -1.17 26.65 12.30
N GLU A 347 0.16 26.47 12.32
CA GLU A 347 1.10 27.46 11.83
C GLU A 347 0.95 27.71 10.32
N LEU A 348 0.65 26.67 9.55
CA LEU A 348 0.38 26.75 8.12
C LEU A 348 -1.02 27.30 7.79
N LYS A 349 -1.89 27.43 8.80
CA LYS A 349 -3.30 27.82 8.65
C LYS A 349 -4.08 26.93 7.70
N ILE A 350 -3.81 25.63 7.76
CA ILE A 350 -4.52 24.59 7.02
C ILE A 350 -5.26 23.66 8.00
N ASP A 351 -6.21 22.94 7.45
CA ASP A 351 -6.96 21.94 8.22
C ASP A 351 -6.04 20.81 8.72
N GLU A 352 -6.21 20.39 9.99
CA GLU A 352 -5.43 19.32 10.61
C GLU A 352 -5.64 17.98 9.87
N ASP A 353 -6.87 17.68 9.44
CA ASP A 353 -7.20 16.43 8.76
C ASP A 353 -6.51 16.37 7.40
N THR A 354 -6.38 17.51 6.71
CA THR A 354 -5.62 17.60 5.46
C THR A 354 -4.15 17.21 5.66
N LEU A 355 -3.48 17.80 6.65
CA LEU A 355 -2.06 17.49 6.90
C LEU A 355 -1.88 16.06 7.46
N SER A 356 -2.80 15.61 8.30
CA SER A 356 -2.77 14.26 8.88
C SER A 356 -2.99 13.18 7.83
N SER A 357 -3.88 13.40 6.86
CA SER A 357 -4.14 12.44 5.78
C SER A 357 -2.93 12.26 4.87
N LEU A 358 -2.18 13.34 4.58
CA LEU A 358 -0.91 13.26 3.85
C LEU A 358 0.17 12.51 4.62
N ASN A 359 0.06 12.44 5.96
CA ASN A 359 1.06 11.87 6.86
C ASN A 359 0.50 10.75 7.75
N SER A 360 -0.42 9.97 7.24
CA SER A 360 -1.16 8.93 7.96
C SER A 360 -0.26 7.87 8.62
N ALA A 361 0.96 7.65 8.10
CA ALA A 361 1.97 6.82 8.78
C ALA A 361 2.37 7.33 10.17
N LEU A 362 2.23 8.63 10.45
CA LEU A 362 2.52 9.24 11.75
C LEU A 362 1.34 9.03 12.71
N PHE A 363 1.04 7.80 13.05
CA PHE A 363 -0.16 7.43 13.80
C PHE A 363 -0.25 8.08 15.21
N ARG A 364 0.83 8.66 15.70
CA ARG A 364 0.86 9.47 16.94
C ARG A 364 0.66 10.97 16.69
N GLY A 365 0.53 11.40 15.44
CA GLY A 365 0.42 12.83 15.08
C GLY A 365 1.70 13.63 15.29
N ILE A 366 2.86 12.96 15.43
CA ILE A 366 4.16 13.60 15.58
C ILE A 366 5.21 12.89 14.75
N THR A 367 6.22 13.62 14.30
CA THR A 367 7.36 13.04 13.60
C THR A 367 8.30 12.30 14.57
N PRO A 368 9.13 11.34 14.10
CA PRO A 368 10.05 10.60 14.96
C PRO A 368 11.04 11.52 15.70
N PRO A 369 11.26 11.32 17.02
CA PRO A 369 12.07 12.23 17.81
C PRO A 369 13.59 12.13 17.57
N SER A 370 14.05 10.99 17.06
CA SER A 370 15.49 10.66 16.94
C SER A 370 16.03 10.65 15.52
N SER A 371 15.20 10.96 14.52
CA SER A 371 15.60 10.94 13.11
C SER A 371 15.01 12.12 12.35
N ALA A 372 15.70 12.54 11.29
CA ALA A 372 15.10 13.43 10.31
C ALA A 372 13.91 12.73 9.65
N TRP A 373 12.86 13.49 9.38
CA TRP A 373 11.67 13.00 8.73
C TRP A 373 11.20 13.98 7.66
N HIS A 374 10.83 13.47 6.49
CA HIS A 374 10.23 14.26 5.43
C HIS A 374 8.71 14.22 5.58
N ILE A 375 8.15 15.30 6.14
CA ILE A 375 6.71 15.47 6.27
C ILE A 375 6.14 15.94 4.94
N ARG A 376 5.03 15.35 4.50
CA ARG A 376 4.30 15.80 3.33
C ARG A 376 3.42 17.00 3.69
N VAL A 377 3.39 17.97 2.78
CA VAL A 377 2.56 19.16 2.91
C VAL A 377 1.85 19.42 1.57
N PRO A 378 0.74 20.15 1.54
CA PRO A 378 0.08 20.47 0.28
C PRO A 378 1.04 21.08 -0.72
N GLU A 379 0.80 20.82 -2.00
CA GLU A 379 1.62 21.35 -3.11
C GLU A 379 1.79 22.86 -3.03
N GLY A 380 2.99 23.36 -3.28
CA GLY A 380 3.38 24.77 -3.19
C GLY A 380 3.73 25.23 -1.77
N MET A 381 3.60 24.38 -0.74
CA MET A 381 3.80 24.77 0.65
C MET A 381 5.16 24.35 1.26
N ALA A 382 6.09 23.77 0.50
CA ALA A 382 7.38 23.30 1.01
C ALA A 382 8.13 24.39 1.80
N ARG A 383 8.23 25.60 1.24
CA ARG A 383 8.97 26.69 1.89
C ARG A 383 8.28 27.21 3.15
N SER A 384 6.98 27.49 3.10
CA SER A 384 6.22 27.95 4.25
C SER A 384 6.21 26.89 5.38
N ALA A 385 6.17 25.61 5.02
CA ALA A 385 6.27 24.52 5.98
C ALA A 385 7.65 24.45 6.63
N GLN A 386 8.73 24.65 5.87
CA GLN A 386 10.07 24.67 6.43
C GLN A 386 10.27 25.83 7.40
N ASP A 387 9.73 27.02 7.08
CA ASP A 387 9.76 28.21 7.95
C ASP A 387 8.94 27.97 9.24
N ALA A 388 7.74 27.37 9.11
CA ALA A 388 6.88 27.02 10.24
C ALA A 388 7.53 25.95 11.15
N ILE A 389 8.15 24.91 10.57
CA ILE A 389 8.88 23.88 11.33
C ILE A 389 10.02 24.50 12.15
N ALA A 390 10.74 25.46 11.58
CA ALA A 390 11.84 26.15 12.27
C ALA A 390 11.36 26.96 13.49
N ALA A 391 10.10 27.40 13.50
CA ALA A 391 9.47 28.14 14.61
C ALA A 391 8.86 27.22 15.68
N ILE A 392 8.62 25.95 15.38
CA ILE A 392 8.04 24.99 16.32
C ILE A 392 9.14 24.31 17.14
N GLU A 393 9.08 24.42 18.46
CA GLU A 393 9.98 23.66 19.33
C GLU A 393 9.59 22.16 19.33
N PRO A 394 10.53 21.25 18.98
CA PRO A 394 10.25 19.82 18.98
C PRO A 394 9.99 19.28 20.37
N TYR A 395 9.06 18.35 20.50
CA TYR A 395 8.86 17.66 21.76
C TYR A 395 10.08 16.84 22.15
N ARG A 396 10.40 16.92 23.45
CA ARG A 396 11.34 16.02 24.14
C ARG A 396 10.54 15.14 25.08
N PHE A 397 10.85 13.85 25.12
CA PHE A 397 10.14 12.88 25.95
C PHE A 397 10.99 12.47 27.15
N GLN A 398 10.40 12.56 28.36
CA GLN A 398 11.07 12.10 29.58
C GLN A 398 10.92 10.57 29.76
N THR A 399 9.82 9.96 29.35
CA THR A 399 9.57 8.53 29.49
C THR A 399 8.40 8.04 28.63
N ARG A 400 8.27 6.72 28.53
CA ARG A 400 7.05 6.03 28.08
C ARG A 400 6.27 5.59 29.32
N TYR A 401 4.96 5.80 29.33
CA TYR A 401 4.08 5.42 30.41
C TYR A 401 2.98 4.50 29.93
N THR A 402 2.83 3.36 30.58
CA THR A 402 1.71 2.44 30.29
C THR A 402 0.52 2.81 31.19
N VAL A 403 -0.60 3.13 30.58
CA VAL A 403 -1.85 3.49 31.26
C VAL A 403 -2.33 2.35 32.14
N ARG A 404 -2.69 2.68 33.39
CA ARG A 404 -3.20 1.77 34.42
C ARG A 404 -4.65 2.07 34.74
N GLU A 405 -5.28 1.18 35.47
CA GLU A 405 -6.62 1.38 36.00
C GLU A 405 -6.69 2.66 36.88
N GLY A 406 -7.72 3.46 36.70
CA GLY A 406 -7.92 4.74 37.39
C GLY A 406 -7.13 5.92 36.84
N ASP A 407 -6.28 5.72 35.81
CA ASP A 407 -5.53 6.81 35.18
C ASP A 407 -6.45 7.73 34.35
N SER A 408 -6.16 9.02 34.42
CA SER A 408 -6.71 10.05 33.56
C SER A 408 -5.60 10.91 32.96
N LEU A 409 -5.87 11.57 31.84
CA LEU A 409 -4.90 12.50 31.23
C LEU A 409 -4.45 13.56 32.21
N TRP A 410 -5.36 14.11 33.02
CA TRP A 410 -5.03 15.09 34.05
C TRP A 410 -4.12 14.50 35.15
N GLY A 411 -4.47 13.31 35.66
CA GLY A 411 -3.68 12.62 36.70
C GLY A 411 -2.26 12.31 36.21
N ILE A 412 -2.14 11.83 34.97
CA ILE A 412 -0.84 11.55 34.33
C ILE A 412 -0.06 12.85 34.14
N ALA A 413 -0.67 13.90 33.58
CA ALA A 413 -0.03 15.20 33.39
C ALA A 413 0.51 15.76 34.70
N LYS A 414 -0.31 15.75 35.77
CA LYS A 414 0.09 16.19 37.11
C LYS A 414 1.26 15.36 37.68
N ARG A 415 1.19 14.02 37.56
CA ARG A 415 2.24 13.09 38.03
C ARG A 415 3.60 13.35 37.39
N PHE A 416 3.63 13.67 36.12
CA PHE A 416 4.85 13.86 35.36
C PHE A 416 5.24 15.31 35.13
N GLY A 417 4.53 16.27 35.70
CA GLY A 417 4.86 17.69 35.59
C GLY A 417 4.69 18.26 34.18
N THR A 418 3.84 17.64 33.33
CA THR A 418 3.50 18.11 31.98
C THR A 418 2.08 18.68 31.94
N THR A 419 1.56 19.03 30.77
CA THR A 419 0.19 19.51 30.57
C THR A 419 -0.66 18.47 29.86
N VAL A 420 -1.99 18.55 30.04
CA VAL A 420 -2.94 17.69 29.31
C VAL A 420 -2.82 17.94 27.80
N ASP A 421 -2.70 19.21 27.40
CA ASP A 421 -2.57 19.59 25.98
C ASP A 421 -1.30 18.99 25.34
N ALA A 422 -0.18 19.04 26.05
CA ALA A 422 1.04 18.40 25.56
C ALA A 422 0.93 16.89 25.47
N LEU A 423 0.25 16.21 26.43
CA LEU A 423 -0.04 14.78 26.34
C LEU A 423 -0.97 14.44 25.17
N VAL A 424 -2.00 15.22 24.98
CA VAL A 424 -2.98 15.06 23.90
C VAL A 424 -2.29 15.18 22.54
N ASP A 425 -1.54 16.25 22.37
CA ASP A 425 -0.86 16.58 21.12
C ASP A 425 0.24 15.56 20.77
N ALA A 426 1.08 15.21 21.78
CA ALA A 426 2.20 14.29 21.57
C ALA A 426 1.82 12.82 21.39
N ASN A 427 0.55 12.44 21.63
CA ASN A 427 0.08 11.06 21.58
C ASN A 427 -1.14 10.85 20.67
N ASN A 428 -1.57 11.87 19.95
CA ASN A 428 -2.78 11.84 19.11
C ASN A 428 -3.97 11.23 19.85
N VAL A 429 -4.30 11.80 21.01
CA VAL A 429 -5.47 11.42 21.81
C VAL A 429 -6.41 12.61 21.94
N LYS A 430 -7.71 12.36 22.05
CA LYS A 430 -8.67 13.43 22.30
C LYS A 430 -8.58 13.85 23.77
N SER A 431 -8.79 15.13 24.08
CA SER A 431 -8.73 15.66 25.46
C SER A 431 -9.74 15.00 26.40
N ASN A 432 -10.88 14.56 25.87
CA ASN A 432 -11.93 13.83 26.60
C ASN A 432 -11.85 12.30 26.41
N ALA A 433 -10.74 11.77 25.88
CA ALA A 433 -10.61 10.34 25.61
C ALA A 433 -10.59 9.52 26.89
N VAL A 434 -11.36 8.43 26.92
CA VAL A 434 -11.18 7.37 27.89
C VAL A 434 -9.90 6.62 27.52
N LEU A 435 -8.94 6.64 28.47
CA LEU A 435 -7.67 5.96 28.27
C LEU A 435 -7.87 4.44 28.42
N ARG A 436 -7.43 3.66 27.42
CA ARG A 436 -7.40 2.20 27.56
C ARG A 436 -6.26 1.79 28.48
N ILE A 437 -6.53 0.88 29.42
CA ILE A 437 -5.48 0.22 30.22
C ILE A 437 -4.53 -0.49 29.27
N GLY A 438 -3.22 -0.39 29.51
CA GLY A 438 -2.20 -0.95 28.64
C GLY A 438 -1.72 0.00 27.52
N LYS A 439 -2.46 1.07 27.20
CA LYS A 439 -2.02 2.04 26.18
C LYS A 439 -0.72 2.72 26.60
N ILE A 440 0.24 2.78 25.68
CA ILE A 440 1.53 3.47 25.93
C ILE A 440 1.38 4.94 25.50
N LEU A 441 1.67 5.84 26.45
CA LEU A 441 1.77 7.27 26.21
C LEU A 441 3.24 7.70 26.29
N TYR A 442 3.67 8.55 25.40
CA TYR A 442 4.92 9.27 25.44
C TYR A 442 4.72 10.55 26.24
N ILE A 443 5.48 10.72 27.32
CA ILE A 443 5.31 11.83 28.25
C ILE A 443 6.25 12.97 27.85
N PRO A 444 5.72 14.10 27.32
CA PRO A 444 6.58 15.22 26.96
C PRO A 444 7.21 15.87 28.22
N VAL A 445 8.43 16.38 28.05
CA VAL A 445 9.02 17.32 29.01
C VAL A 445 8.25 18.64 28.90
N LYS A 446 8.08 19.33 30.03
CA LYS A 446 7.44 20.66 30.05
C LYS A 446 8.33 21.69 29.39
#